data_073209204cbd269aa0cd7defcfaaa451
#
_entry.id   073209204cbd269aa0cd7defcfaaa451
#
_cell.length_a   1.000
_cell.length_b   1.000
_cell.length_c   1.000
_cell.angle_alpha   90.00
_cell.angle_beta   90.00
_cell.angle_gamma   90.00
#
_symmetry.space_group_name_H-M   'P 1'
#
loop_
_entity.id
_entity.type
_entity.pdbx_description
1 polymer ?
#
loop_
_entity_poly.entity_id
_entity_poly.type
_entity_poly.pdbx_seq_one_letter_code
_entity_poly.pdbx_strand_id
1 'polypeptide(L)'
;MKIDDNKRIEQFYQMQLMTQMFKETMGDSPAFEMVMQSLTEAMMDSNGNMDFSSLGLTEDQTQSLGYGGQERVTAAIKDISSSMESNDTKIEEAVEKASKKYGIDKELINTIIYHESRFKPNVTSSAGAMGLMQLMPGTAKAMGVENPYDIEDNVMGGTKLLKNLLDTYGNSKELALAGYSAGTGTVEKLGVKSKEDIHKLPYESREFIQYVMKNYGK
;
A
#
# COMPACT_ATOMS: atom_id res chain seq x y z
N MET A 1 18.34 20.56 -23.74
CA MET A 1 19.05 19.32 -24.14
C MET A 1 18.07 18.52 -24.97
N LYS A 2 18.25 18.36 -26.27
CA LYS A 2 17.34 17.58 -27.11
C LYS A 2 17.58 16.10 -26.74
N ILE A 3 16.61 15.46 -26.14
CA ILE A 3 16.60 14.00 -25.97
C ILE A 3 16.41 13.43 -27.37
N ASP A 4 17.31 12.54 -27.77
CA ASP A 4 17.33 11.90 -29.08
C ASP A 4 15.99 11.17 -29.30
N ASP A 5 15.23 11.58 -30.32
CA ASP A 5 13.91 10.99 -30.62
C ASP A 5 14.00 9.48 -30.86
N ASN A 6 15.15 8.98 -31.30
CA ASN A 6 15.41 7.55 -31.44
C ASN A 6 15.40 6.81 -30.07
N LYS A 7 15.96 7.42 -29.03
CA LYS A 7 15.96 6.82 -27.67
C LYS A 7 14.56 6.74 -27.08
N ARG A 8 13.70 7.71 -27.35
CA ARG A 8 12.28 7.69 -26.95
C ARG A 8 11.48 6.61 -27.65
N ILE A 9 11.73 6.43 -28.95
CA ILE A 9 11.08 5.39 -29.75
C ILE A 9 11.50 4.00 -29.25
N GLU A 10 12.79 3.82 -28.96
CA GLU A 10 13.33 2.56 -28.45
C GLU A 10 12.77 2.21 -27.07
N GLN A 11 12.69 3.19 -26.16
CA GLN A 11 12.07 3.07 -24.84
C GLN A 11 10.58 2.70 -24.93
N PHE A 12 9.85 3.29 -25.85
CA PHE A 12 8.45 2.99 -26.10
C PHE A 12 8.23 1.55 -26.59
N TYR A 13 9.08 1.07 -27.51
CA TYR A 13 9.02 -0.32 -27.98
C TYR A 13 9.37 -1.32 -26.89
N GLN A 14 10.36 -1.03 -26.04
CA GLN A 14 10.74 -1.87 -24.92
C GLN A 14 9.58 -1.98 -23.91
N MET A 15 8.89 -0.87 -23.64
CA MET A 15 7.73 -0.87 -22.76
C MET A 15 6.54 -1.66 -23.34
N GLN A 16 6.27 -1.51 -24.66
CA GLN A 16 5.22 -2.31 -25.31
C GLN A 16 5.52 -3.80 -25.25
N LEU A 17 6.76 -4.19 -25.51
CA LEU A 17 7.19 -5.59 -25.47
C LEU A 17 7.03 -6.15 -24.05
N MET A 18 7.44 -5.40 -23.03
CA MET A 18 7.32 -5.77 -21.63
C MET A 18 5.85 -5.89 -21.21
N THR A 19 5.01 -4.94 -21.59
CA THR A 19 3.56 -4.97 -21.35
C THR A 19 2.92 -6.22 -21.97
N GLN A 20 3.29 -6.57 -23.20
CA GLN A 20 2.78 -7.73 -23.89
C GLN A 20 3.21 -9.03 -23.20
N MET A 21 4.47 -9.14 -22.78
CA MET A 21 5.00 -10.30 -22.04
C MET A 21 4.30 -10.49 -20.70
N PHE A 22 4.10 -9.41 -19.94
CA PHE A 22 3.36 -9.46 -18.67
C PHE A 22 1.91 -9.88 -18.89
N LYS A 23 1.27 -9.36 -19.93
CA LYS A 23 -0.11 -9.70 -20.29
C LYS A 23 -0.27 -11.17 -20.69
N GLU A 24 0.70 -11.73 -21.43
CA GLU A 24 0.72 -13.16 -21.79
C GLU A 24 0.91 -14.07 -20.58
N THR A 25 1.63 -13.61 -19.55
CA THR A 25 1.94 -14.40 -18.35
C THR A 25 0.86 -14.28 -17.27
N MET A 26 0.29 -13.09 -17.07
CA MET A 26 -0.63 -12.78 -15.97
C MET A 26 -2.08 -12.57 -16.41
N GLY A 27 -2.34 -12.54 -17.73
CA GLY A 27 -3.65 -12.24 -18.28
C GLY A 27 -4.12 -10.81 -17.95
N ASP A 28 -5.42 -10.56 -18.08
CA ASP A 28 -6.07 -9.30 -17.68
C ASP A 28 -6.45 -9.32 -16.18
N SER A 29 -5.53 -9.76 -15.32
CA SER A 29 -5.78 -9.84 -13.88
C SER A 29 -5.54 -8.50 -13.18
N PRO A 30 -6.19 -8.21 -12.04
CA PRO A 30 -5.88 -7.04 -11.22
C PRO A 30 -4.41 -6.97 -10.80
N ALA A 31 -3.74 -8.13 -10.68
CA ALA A 31 -2.32 -8.21 -10.39
C ALA A 31 -1.47 -7.66 -11.54
N PHE A 32 -1.88 -7.87 -12.81
CA PHE A 32 -1.23 -7.29 -13.98
C PHE A 32 -1.26 -5.75 -13.94
N GLU A 33 -2.42 -5.16 -13.68
CA GLU A 33 -2.55 -3.70 -13.58
C GLU A 33 -1.68 -3.12 -12.47
N MET A 34 -1.63 -3.77 -11.32
CA MET A 34 -0.84 -3.34 -10.17
C MET A 34 0.67 -3.43 -10.44
N VAL A 35 1.13 -4.51 -11.08
CA VAL A 35 2.53 -4.67 -11.49
C VAL A 35 2.92 -3.63 -12.52
N MET A 36 2.09 -3.40 -13.54
CA MET A 36 2.35 -2.41 -14.58
C MET A 36 2.38 -0.99 -14.03
N GLN A 37 1.48 -0.65 -13.11
CA GLN A 37 1.49 0.64 -12.44
C GLN A 37 2.76 0.82 -11.60
N SER A 38 3.13 -0.16 -10.78
CA SER A 38 4.32 -0.10 -9.93
C SER A 38 5.61 -0.01 -10.75
N LEU A 39 5.67 -0.73 -11.89
CA LEU A 39 6.80 -0.66 -12.80
C LEU A 39 6.90 0.73 -13.48
N THR A 40 5.78 1.26 -13.92
CA THR A 40 5.72 2.58 -14.55
C THR A 40 6.15 3.67 -13.56
N GLU A 41 5.66 3.61 -12.32
CA GLU A 41 6.06 4.53 -11.25
C GLU A 41 7.56 4.40 -10.90
N ALA A 42 8.10 3.18 -10.84
CA ALA A 42 9.52 2.94 -10.54
C ALA A 42 10.46 3.40 -11.66
N MET A 43 9.97 3.43 -12.91
CA MET A 43 10.75 3.83 -14.08
C MET A 43 10.63 5.32 -14.43
N MET A 44 9.77 6.09 -13.79
CA MET A 44 9.66 7.53 -14.02
C MET A 44 10.68 8.31 -13.19
N ASP A 45 11.50 9.11 -13.89
CA ASP A 45 12.36 10.10 -13.24
C ASP A 45 11.55 11.32 -12.76
N SER A 46 12.18 12.21 -11.99
CA SER A 46 11.57 13.44 -11.46
C SER A 46 11.08 14.41 -12.55
N ASN A 47 11.43 14.18 -13.82
CA ASN A 47 11.06 14.99 -14.99
C ASN A 47 10.00 14.29 -15.86
N GLY A 48 9.49 13.12 -15.45
CA GLY A 48 8.49 12.36 -16.19
C GLY A 48 9.05 11.59 -17.39
N ASN A 49 10.38 11.37 -17.46
CA ASN A 49 10.99 10.51 -18.46
C ASN A 49 11.18 9.11 -17.90
N MET A 50 11.11 8.09 -18.77
CA MET A 50 11.38 6.72 -18.37
C MET A 50 12.88 6.48 -18.22
N ASP A 51 13.27 5.99 -17.04
CA ASP A 51 14.63 5.58 -16.74
C ASP A 51 14.67 4.08 -16.38
N PHE A 52 15.13 3.27 -17.32
CA PHE A 52 15.28 1.83 -17.14
C PHE A 52 16.48 1.44 -16.25
N SER A 53 17.38 2.39 -15.94
CA SER A 53 18.51 2.14 -15.04
C SER A 53 18.08 1.92 -13.59
N SER A 54 16.90 2.44 -13.22
CA SER A 54 16.29 2.23 -11.91
C SER A 54 15.90 0.76 -11.64
N LEU A 55 15.78 -0.06 -12.69
CA LEU A 55 15.57 -1.51 -12.59
C LEU A 55 16.86 -2.29 -12.35
N GLY A 56 18.01 -1.63 -12.18
CA GLY A 56 19.31 -2.26 -12.01
C GLY A 56 19.82 -2.99 -13.28
N LEU A 57 19.23 -2.72 -14.44
CA LEU A 57 19.62 -3.27 -15.72
C LEU A 57 20.71 -2.39 -16.35
N THR A 58 21.84 -3.00 -16.70
CA THR A 58 22.91 -2.33 -17.47
C THR A 58 22.54 -2.19 -18.94
N GLU A 59 23.17 -1.25 -19.68
CA GLU A 59 22.95 -1.08 -21.13
C GLU A 59 23.17 -2.38 -21.92
N ASP A 60 24.17 -3.21 -21.54
CA ASP A 60 24.41 -4.53 -22.12
C ASP A 60 23.27 -5.52 -21.86
N GLN A 61 22.63 -5.42 -20.70
CA GLN A 61 21.50 -6.27 -20.33
C GLN A 61 20.21 -5.86 -21.08
N THR A 62 20.03 -4.58 -21.34
CA THR A 62 18.91 -4.09 -22.17
C THR A 62 19.08 -4.43 -23.64
N GLN A 63 20.29 -4.44 -24.18
CA GLN A 63 20.57 -4.90 -25.54
C GLN A 63 20.44 -6.42 -25.70
N SER A 64 20.72 -7.20 -24.65
CA SER A 64 20.57 -8.66 -24.67
C SER A 64 19.12 -9.15 -24.51
N LEU A 65 18.17 -8.27 -24.21
CA LEU A 65 16.72 -8.59 -24.14
C LEU A 65 16.14 -9.08 -25.50
N GLY A 66 16.90 -8.93 -26.60
CA GLY A 66 16.49 -9.46 -27.91
C GLY A 66 16.69 -10.96 -28.12
N TYR A 67 17.55 -11.68 -27.38
CA TYR A 67 17.87 -13.10 -27.68
C TYR A 67 18.14 -14.03 -26.49
N GLY A 68 18.10 -13.60 -25.26
CA GLY A 68 18.32 -14.44 -24.06
C GLY A 68 17.65 -13.85 -22.80
N GLY A 69 17.02 -12.71 -22.95
CA GLY A 69 16.37 -11.99 -21.85
C GLY A 69 15.05 -12.61 -21.41
N GLN A 70 14.39 -13.38 -22.26
CA GLN A 70 13.07 -13.95 -22.01
C GLN A 70 13.04 -14.87 -20.77
N GLU A 71 14.05 -15.73 -20.61
CA GLU A 71 14.14 -16.63 -19.44
C GLU A 71 14.46 -15.86 -18.13
N ARG A 72 15.32 -14.82 -18.19
CA ARG A 72 15.68 -14.03 -17.02
C ARG A 72 14.56 -13.11 -16.58
N VAL A 73 13.87 -12.49 -17.52
CA VAL A 73 12.68 -11.68 -17.25
C VAL A 73 11.54 -12.56 -16.73
N THR A 74 11.33 -13.74 -17.33
CA THR A 74 10.33 -14.71 -16.84
C THR A 74 10.67 -15.21 -15.43
N ALA A 75 11.93 -15.44 -15.11
CA ALA A 75 12.37 -15.80 -13.77
C ALA A 75 12.16 -14.65 -12.76
N ALA A 76 12.53 -13.42 -13.12
CA ALA A 76 12.29 -12.24 -12.28
C ALA A 76 10.80 -11.96 -12.06
N ILE A 77 9.97 -12.12 -13.09
CA ILE A 77 8.50 -12.03 -12.99
C ILE A 77 7.97 -13.10 -12.06
N LYS A 78 8.45 -14.35 -12.19
CA LYS A 78 8.03 -15.45 -11.34
C LYS A 78 8.41 -15.22 -9.87
N ASP A 79 9.59 -14.66 -9.62
CA ASP A 79 10.05 -14.31 -8.27
C ASP A 79 9.23 -13.15 -7.69
N ILE A 80 8.91 -12.12 -8.48
CA ILE A 80 8.04 -10.99 -8.07
C ILE A 80 6.62 -11.50 -7.82
N SER A 81 6.05 -12.27 -8.75
CA SER A 81 4.71 -12.85 -8.63
C SER A 81 4.60 -13.78 -7.42
N SER A 82 5.57 -14.65 -7.19
CA SER A 82 5.59 -15.53 -6.01
C SER A 82 5.76 -14.76 -4.70
N SER A 83 6.51 -13.65 -4.70
CA SER A 83 6.66 -12.79 -3.52
C SER A 83 5.39 -11.98 -3.24
N MET A 84 4.66 -11.56 -4.27
CA MET A 84 3.36 -10.87 -4.13
C MET A 84 2.29 -11.84 -3.62
N GLU A 85 2.13 -13.03 -4.21
CA GLU A 85 1.24 -14.08 -3.69
C GLU A 85 1.57 -14.46 -2.25
N SER A 86 2.87 -14.54 -1.90
CA SER A 86 3.32 -14.79 -0.52
C SER A 86 2.94 -13.66 0.43
N ASN A 87 2.97 -12.39 0.00
CA ASN A 87 2.58 -11.27 0.84
C ASN A 87 1.06 -11.21 1.02
N ASP A 88 0.28 -11.42 -0.03
CA ASP A 88 -1.20 -11.42 0.05
C ASP A 88 -1.68 -12.51 1.01
N THR A 89 -1.14 -13.72 0.92
CA THR A 89 -1.45 -14.81 1.86
C THR A 89 -1.06 -14.45 3.29
N LYS A 90 0.12 -13.88 3.51
CA LYS A 90 0.56 -13.44 4.85
C LYS A 90 -0.30 -12.32 5.41
N ILE A 91 -0.74 -11.39 4.58
CA ILE A 91 -1.64 -10.30 5.00
C ILE A 91 -2.99 -10.88 5.40
N GLU A 92 -3.56 -11.81 4.61
CA GLU A 92 -4.82 -12.47 4.94
C GLU A 92 -4.72 -13.23 6.27
N GLU A 93 -3.67 -14.00 6.49
CA GLU A 93 -3.41 -14.72 7.74
C GLU A 93 -3.26 -13.76 8.93
N ALA A 94 -2.52 -12.65 8.75
CA ALA A 94 -2.34 -11.64 9.79
C ALA A 94 -3.67 -10.95 10.15
N VAL A 95 -4.49 -10.61 9.15
CA VAL A 95 -5.83 -10.03 9.32
C VAL A 95 -6.75 -11.01 10.04
N GLU A 96 -6.77 -12.28 9.64
CA GLU A 96 -7.56 -13.33 10.32
C GLU A 96 -7.17 -13.46 11.78
N LYS A 97 -5.88 -13.50 12.07
CA LYS A 97 -5.32 -13.62 13.42
C LYS A 97 -5.66 -12.40 14.28
N ALA A 98 -5.50 -11.19 13.72
CA ALA A 98 -5.81 -9.95 14.41
C ALA A 98 -7.32 -9.81 14.68
N SER A 99 -8.15 -10.12 13.68
CA SER A 99 -9.61 -10.14 13.78
C SER A 99 -10.07 -11.06 14.93
N LYS A 100 -9.60 -12.31 14.97
CA LYS A 100 -9.91 -13.26 16.03
C LYS A 100 -9.47 -12.78 17.41
N LYS A 101 -8.26 -12.22 17.50
CA LYS A 101 -7.68 -11.78 18.77
C LYS A 101 -8.40 -10.58 19.38
N TYR A 102 -8.75 -9.61 18.55
CA TYR A 102 -9.31 -8.34 19.01
C TYR A 102 -10.82 -8.20 18.79
N GLY A 103 -11.47 -9.17 18.14
CA GLY A 103 -12.89 -9.13 17.87
C GLY A 103 -13.29 -8.03 16.88
N ILE A 104 -12.39 -7.67 15.96
CA ILE A 104 -12.61 -6.68 14.91
C ILE A 104 -12.92 -7.39 13.61
N ASP A 105 -13.91 -6.89 12.88
CA ASP A 105 -14.29 -7.42 11.58
C ASP A 105 -13.14 -7.34 10.58
N LYS A 106 -12.88 -8.44 9.86
CA LYS A 106 -11.84 -8.53 8.83
C LYS A 106 -12.01 -7.51 7.72
N GLU A 107 -13.25 -7.27 7.31
CA GLU A 107 -13.52 -6.28 6.26
C GLU A 107 -13.15 -4.86 6.69
N LEU A 108 -13.36 -4.53 7.97
CA LEU A 108 -12.94 -3.24 8.51
C LEU A 108 -11.42 -3.09 8.50
N ILE A 109 -10.69 -4.14 8.93
CA ILE A 109 -9.22 -4.16 8.93
C ILE A 109 -8.71 -4.02 7.49
N ASN A 110 -9.22 -4.83 6.56
CA ASN A 110 -8.83 -4.79 5.15
C ASN A 110 -9.12 -3.44 4.48
N THR A 111 -10.28 -2.83 4.79
CA THR A 111 -10.65 -1.52 4.25
C THR A 111 -9.68 -0.43 4.71
N ILE A 112 -9.24 -0.50 5.98
CA ILE A 112 -8.23 0.42 6.52
C ILE A 112 -6.87 0.17 5.84
N ILE A 113 -6.39 -1.07 5.77
CA ILE A 113 -5.12 -1.43 5.12
C ILE A 113 -5.11 -0.95 3.66
N TYR A 114 -6.21 -1.18 2.94
CA TYR A 114 -6.30 -0.72 1.56
C TYR A 114 -6.20 0.80 1.45
N HIS A 115 -6.88 1.54 2.32
CA HIS A 115 -6.80 3.01 2.31
C HIS A 115 -5.39 3.49 2.62
N GLU A 116 -4.75 2.93 3.65
CA GLU A 116 -3.49 3.39 4.21
C GLU A 116 -2.28 3.04 3.34
N SER A 117 -2.22 1.84 2.79
CA SER A 117 -1.01 1.32 2.13
C SER A 117 -1.25 0.66 0.77
N ARG A 118 -2.50 0.46 0.34
CA ARG A 118 -2.83 -0.38 -0.82
C ARG A 118 -2.21 -1.78 -0.70
N PHE A 119 -2.27 -2.36 0.50
CA PHE A 119 -1.65 -3.65 0.85
C PHE A 119 -0.12 -3.72 0.65
N LYS A 120 0.58 -2.57 0.60
CA LYS A 120 2.03 -2.52 0.47
C LYS A 120 2.68 -2.47 1.86
N PRO A 121 3.40 -3.53 2.31
CA PRO A 121 3.93 -3.59 3.68
C PRO A 121 5.11 -2.63 3.94
N ASN A 122 5.86 -2.26 2.90
CA ASN A 122 7.10 -1.49 3.03
C ASN A 122 6.93 0.01 2.75
N VAL A 123 5.73 0.55 2.95
CA VAL A 123 5.45 1.97 2.67
C VAL A 123 5.72 2.83 3.89
N THR A 124 6.34 4.00 3.64
CA THR A 124 6.48 5.08 4.63
C THR A 124 5.90 6.35 4.04
N SER A 125 4.98 6.99 4.75
CA SER A 125 4.42 8.28 4.33
C SER A 125 5.42 9.43 4.55
N SER A 126 5.19 10.58 3.91
CA SER A 126 5.98 11.80 4.13
C SER A 126 5.97 12.28 5.59
N ALA A 127 4.93 11.94 6.35
CA ALA A 127 4.82 12.23 7.77
C ALA A 127 5.50 11.18 8.68
N GLY A 128 6.04 10.09 8.11
CA GLY A 128 6.72 9.02 8.84
C GLY A 128 5.80 7.91 9.36
N ALA A 129 4.57 7.79 8.88
CA ALA A 129 3.70 6.65 9.15
C ALA A 129 4.19 5.43 8.37
N MET A 130 4.14 4.23 8.96
CA MET A 130 4.85 3.04 8.48
C MET A 130 3.95 1.82 8.32
N GLY A 131 4.21 1.04 7.27
CA GLY A 131 3.66 -0.29 7.05
C GLY A 131 2.21 -0.32 6.60
N LEU A 132 1.59 -1.51 6.65
CA LEU A 132 0.25 -1.79 6.13
C LEU A 132 -0.84 -0.88 6.70
N MET A 133 -0.80 -0.63 8.01
CA MET A 133 -1.78 0.19 8.72
C MET A 133 -1.26 1.58 9.08
N GLN A 134 -0.17 2.02 8.47
CA GLN A 134 0.42 3.36 8.57
C GLN A 134 0.54 3.87 10.01
N LEU A 135 1.23 3.11 10.85
CA LEU A 135 1.43 3.49 12.24
C LEU A 135 2.56 4.53 12.38
N MET A 136 2.28 5.61 13.09
CA MET A 136 3.32 6.55 13.49
C MET A 136 4.31 5.87 14.47
N PRO A 137 5.61 6.23 14.48
CA PRO A 137 6.63 5.57 15.31
C PRO A 137 6.26 5.47 16.79
N GLY A 138 5.72 6.54 17.35
CA GLY A 138 5.27 6.55 18.76
C GLY A 138 4.10 5.61 19.01
N THR A 139 3.16 5.53 18.07
CA THR A 139 2.01 4.65 18.12
C THR A 139 2.43 3.18 17.95
N ALA A 140 3.30 2.87 16.99
CA ALA A 140 3.85 1.54 16.80
C ALA A 140 4.49 1.01 18.09
N LYS A 141 5.36 1.82 18.70
CA LYS A 141 5.98 1.50 19.98
C LYS A 141 4.96 1.29 21.12
N ALA A 142 3.96 2.16 21.23
CA ALA A 142 2.91 2.05 22.25
C ALA A 142 2.03 0.79 22.07
N MET A 143 1.84 0.35 20.83
CA MET A 143 1.09 -0.88 20.51
C MET A 143 1.93 -2.15 20.63
N GLY A 144 3.25 -2.04 20.81
CA GLY A 144 4.18 -3.16 20.95
C GLY A 144 4.66 -3.72 19.62
N VAL A 145 4.65 -2.91 18.57
CA VAL A 145 5.18 -3.24 17.25
C VAL A 145 6.69 -3.09 17.29
N GLU A 146 7.43 -4.17 17.06
CA GLU A 146 8.89 -4.20 17.02
C GLU A 146 9.42 -3.81 15.64
N ASN A 147 8.82 -4.37 14.60
CA ASN A 147 9.13 -4.03 13.21
C ASN A 147 7.88 -3.56 12.47
N PRO A 148 7.73 -2.24 12.24
CA PRO A 148 6.53 -1.70 11.58
C PRO A 148 6.37 -2.09 10.10
N TYR A 149 7.37 -2.72 9.49
CA TYR A 149 7.31 -3.26 8.13
C TYR A 149 7.06 -4.77 8.10
N ASP A 150 7.08 -5.43 9.24
CA ASP A 150 6.61 -6.81 9.34
C ASP A 150 5.09 -6.85 9.25
N ILE A 151 4.57 -7.74 8.41
CA ILE A 151 3.14 -7.83 8.10
C ILE A 151 2.32 -8.14 9.35
N GLU A 152 2.71 -9.15 10.10
CA GLU A 152 1.96 -9.58 11.29
C GLU A 152 2.05 -8.52 12.39
N ASP A 153 3.24 -8.02 12.69
CA ASP A 153 3.46 -7.00 13.71
C ASP A 153 2.63 -5.74 13.46
N ASN A 154 2.65 -5.25 12.22
CA ASN A 154 1.95 -4.04 11.85
C ASN A 154 0.42 -4.20 11.93
N VAL A 155 -0.11 -5.28 11.35
CA VAL A 155 -1.55 -5.56 11.36
C VAL A 155 -2.05 -5.81 12.79
N MET A 156 -1.29 -6.54 13.60
CA MET A 156 -1.63 -6.76 15.00
C MET A 156 -1.64 -5.46 15.81
N GLY A 157 -0.61 -4.61 15.63
CA GLY A 157 -0.51 -3.32 16.33
C GLY A 157 -1.60 -2.34 15.90
N GLY A 158 -1.85 -2.22 14.59
CA GLY A 158 -2.90 -1.34 14.06
C GLY A 158 -4.30 -1.76 14.47
N THR A 159 -4.58 -3.08 14.45
CA THR A 159 -5.88 -3.62 14.91
C THR A 159 -6.06 -3.43 16.42
N LYS A 160 -4.99 -3.60 17.21
CA LYS A 160 -5.00 -3.29 18.65
C LYS A 160 -5.31 -1.82 18.92
N LEU A 161 -4.69 -0.91 18.16
CA LEU A 161 -5.00 0.52 18.25
C LEU A 161 -6.49 0.77 17.96
N LEU A 162 -7.01 0.21 16.87
CA LEU A 162 -8.41 0.35 16.49
C LEU A 162 -9.35 -0.18 17.59
N LYS A 163 -9.02 -1.35 18.19
CA LYS A 163 -9.79 -1.90 19.31
C LYS A 163 -9.82 -0.94 20.50
N ASN A 164 -8.66 -0.43 20.91
CA ASN A 164 -8.56 0.53 22.01
C ASN A 164 -9.40 1.78 21.76
N LEU A 165 -9.41 2.28 20.52
CA LEU A 165 -10.20 3.44 20.13
C LEU A 165 -11.70 3.12 20.14
N LEU A 166 -12.12 1.95 19.65
CA LEU A 166 -13.52 1.51 19.74
C LEU A 166 -13.98 1.42 21.20
N ASP A 167 -13.15 0.87 22.07
CA ASP A 167 -13.46 0.80 23.50
C ASP A 167 -13.57 2.19 24.13
N THR A 168 -12.68 3.10 23.76
CA THR A 168 -12.66 4.49 24.25
C THR A 168 -13.91 5.25 23.82
N TYR A 169 -14.37 5.03 22.58
CA TYR A 169 -15.48 5.78 21.99
C TYR A 169 -16.81 4.99 21.98
N GLY A 170 -17.00 4.04 22.88
CA GLY A 170 -18.27 3.34 23.04
C GLY A 170 -18.71 2.56 21.81
N ASN A 171 -17.76 1.98 21.07
CA ASN A 171 -17.96 1.26 19.82
C ASN A 171 -18.45 2.12 18.62
N SER A 172 -18.39 3.45 18.72
CA SER A 172 -18.60 4.32 17.57
C SER A 172 -17.42 4.16 16.59
N LYS A 173 -17.69 3.55 15.42
CA LYS A 173 -16.68 3.38 14.39
C LYS A 173 -16.17 4.72 13.87
N GLU A 174 -17.06 5.67 13.65
CA GLU A 174 -16.72 7.00 13.15
C GLU A 174 -15.76 7.73 14.10
N LEU A 175 -16.03 7.69 15.42
CA LEU A 175 -15.15 8.32 16.40
C LEU A 175 -13.83 7.55 16.59
N ALA A 176 -13.87 6.22 16.53
CA ALA A 176 -12.66 5.41 16.55
C ALA A 176 -11.75 5.69 15.34
N LEU A 177 -12.32 5.79 14.15
CA LEU A 177 -11.60 6.18 12.92
C LEU A 177 -11.08 7.62 13.00
N ALA A 178 -11.83 8.54 13.64
CA ALA A 178 -11.36 9.88 13.93
C ALA A 178 -10.10 9.87 14.82
N GLY A 179 -10.13 9.09 15.89
CA GLY A 179 -8.99 8.88 16.78
C GLY A 179 -7.81 8.20 16.08
N TYR A 180 -8.09 7.28 15.17
CA TYR A 180 -7.08 6.58 14.38
C TYR A 180 -6.32 7.53 13.45
N SER A 181 -7.04 8.32 12.67
CA SER A 181 -6.44 9.19 11.65
C SER A 181 -5.92 10.52 12.21
N ALA A 182 -6.70 11.21 13.03
CA ALA A 182 -6.33 12.52 13.57
C ALA A 182 -5.57 12.48 14.90
N GLY A 183 -5.60 11.33 15.58
CA GLY A 183 -5.12 11.17 16.94
C GLY A 183 -6.14 11.67 18.00
N THR A 184 -6.19 10.98 19.14
CA THR A 184 -7.14 11.27 20.24
C THR A 184 -7.02 12.70 20.76
N GLY A 185 -5.79 13.23 20.85
CA GLY A 185 -5.55 14.61 21.29
C GLY A 185 -6.17 15.65 20.33
N THR A 186 -6.16 15.42 19.04
CA THR A 186 -6.80 16.30 18.06
C THR A 186 -8.32 16.22 18.17
N VAL A 187 -8.87 15.01 18.30
CA VAL A 187 -10.30 14.76 18.50
C VAL A 187 -10.81 15.51 19.72
N GLU A 188 -10.10 15.40 20.84
CA GLU A 188 -10.42 16.09 22.09
C GLU A 188 -10.32 17.63 21.96
N LYS A 189 -9.19 18.11 21.41
CA LYS A 189 -8.95 19.55 21.20
C LYS A 189 -10.02 20.22 20.35
N LEU A 190 -10.53 19.53 19.32
CA LEU A 190 -11.55 20.03 18.43
C LEU A 190 -12.98 19.80 18.96
N GLY A 191 -13.12 19.15 20.12
CA GLY A 191 -14.42 18.87 20.73
C GLY A 191 -15.29 17.95 19.88
N VAL A 192 -14.69 16.96 19.22
CA VAL A 192 -15.41 15.94 18.44
C VAL A 192 -15.92 14.88 19.41
N LYS A 193 -17.23 14.86 19.66
CA LYS A 193 -17.89 13.97 20.62
C LYS A 193 -18.91 13.03 19.99
N SER A 194 -19.32 13.33 18.77
CA SER A 194 -20.30 12.55 18.02
C SER A 194 -19.97 12.54 16.53
N LYS A 195 -20.69 11.70 15.76
CA LYS A 195 -20.50 11.64 14.29
C LYS A 195 -20.84 12.97 13.59
N GLU A 196 -21.72 13.75 14.17
CA GLU A 196 -22.10 15.07 13.67
C GLU A 196 -20.95 16.08 13.75
N ASP A 197 -20.01 15.85 14.68
CA ASP A 197 -18.84 16.71 14.88
C ASP A 197 -17.66 16.41 13.93
N ILE A 198 -17.72 15.34 13.14
CA ILE A 198 -16.63 14.90 12.24
C ILE A 198 -16.22 16.01 11.26
N HIS A 199 -17.15 16.92 10.91
CA HIS A 199 -16.85 18.07 10.05
C HIS A 199 -15.77 19.01 10.61
N LYS A 200 -15.51 18.97 11.92
CA LYS A 200 -14.49 19.77 12.62
C LYS A 200 -13.06 19.25 12.38
N LEU A 201 -12.93 17.98 11.97
CA LEU A 201 -11.63 17.34 11.74
C LEU A 201 -10.94 17.88 10.48
N PRO A 202 -9.60 17.74 10.38
CA PRO A 202 -8.87 18.00 9.15
C PRO A 202 -9.45 17.27 7.95
N TYR A 203 -9.27 17.84 6.75
CA TYR A 203 -9.82 17.29 5.51
C TYR A 203 -9.43 15.80 5.31
N GLU A 204 -8.15 15.47 5.46
CA GLU A 204 -7.62 14.11 5.30
C GLU A 204 -8.31 13.09 6.21
N SER A 205 -8.52 13.45 7.49
CA SER A 205 -9.20 12.57 8.43
C SER A 205 -10.68 12.38 8.08
N ARG A 206 -11.34 13.40 7.55
CA ARG A 206 -12.73 13.29 7.08
C ARG A 206 -12.84 12.38 5.87
N GLU A 207 -11.94 12.52 4.90
CA GLU A 207 -11.87 11.65 3.72
C GLU A 207 -11.62 10.19 4.11
N PHE A 208 -10.67 9.95 5.02
CA PHE A 208 -10.41 8.62 5.57
C PHE A 208 -11.67 7.99 6.17
N ILE A 209 -12.34 8.71 7.08
CA ILE A 209 -13.56 8.21 7.73
C ILE A 209 -14.65 7.93 6.70
N GLN A 210 -14.87 8.84 5.77
CA GLN A 210 -15.87 8.66 4.71
C GLN A 210 -15.55 7.46 3.83
N TYR A 211 -14.27 7.30 3.45
CA TYR A 211 -13.83 6.18 2.64
C TYR A 211 -14.10 4.85 3.34
N VAL A 212 -13.64 4.72 4.60
CA VAL A 212 -13.81 3.47 5.35
C VAL A 212 -15.29 3.17 5.57
N MET A 213 -16.09 4.13 6.03
CA MET A 213 -17.52 3.92 6.29
C MET A 213 -18.33 3.63 5.03
N LYS A 214 -17.90 4.14 3.86
CA LYS A 214 -18.55 3.87 2.57
C LYS A 214 -18.25 2.48 2.03
N ASN A 215 -17.05 1.96 2.26
CA ASN A 215 -16.56 0.72 1.65
C ASN A 215 -16.62 -0.49 2.59
N TYR A 216 -16.69 -0.27 3.88
CA TYR A 216 -16.85 -1.33 4.86
C TYR A 216 -18.28 -1.93 4.81
N GLY A 217 -18.37 -3.26 4.69
CA GLY A 217 -19.64 -3.99 4.70
C GLY A 217 -20.36 -4.04 3.35
N LYS A 218 -19.62 -3.97 2.23
CA LYS A 218 -20.18 -4.09 0.87
C LYS A 218 -19.86 -5.42 0.23
#